data_87573d15ae046f2fd0e69b2f157a6c01
#
_entry.id   87573d15ae046f2fd0e69b2f157a6c01
#
_cell.length_a   1.000
_cell.length_b   1.000
_cell.length_c   1.000
_cell.angle_alpha   90.00
_cell.angle_beta   90.00
_cell.angle_gamma   90.00
#
_symmetry.space_group_name_H-M   'P 1'
#
loop_
_entity.id
_entity.type
_entity.pdbx_description
1 polymer ?
#
loop_
_entity_poly.entity_id
_entity_poly.type
_entity_poly.pdbx_seq_one_letter_code
_entity_poly.pdbx_strand_id
1 'polypeptide(L)'
;VLSANKPGDVRAALPATPPETPEPFDAVMRDLDSIILPGCTHWQSPSFFGYFPSNSALAAVLGDLASTGLAQLGLNWQSSPALTELEEVTTDWLRQMLDLPEAFRGVIQGTASEATLVALICARERATGYAAARGGLQSADKPLVVYVTAHSHSSVDKAALLAGFGREQLRLVATDDAFAMDPDALEAAIRADLARGAQPCAVVATIGTTGTTAIDPVDAVGRIGREREVPLPKAVE
;
A
#
# COMPACT_ATOMS: atom_id res chain seq x y z
N VAL A 1 19.80 12.19 14.29
CA VAL A 1 18.74 11.35 13.72
C VAL A 1 17.82 12.20 12.84
N LEU A 2 17.19 13.22 13.40
CA LEU A 2 16.41 14.18 12.63
C LEU A 2 17.31 15.28 12.07
N SER A 3 16.99 15.81 10.90
CA SER A 3 17.66 17.00 10.37
C SER A 3 17.40 18.20 11.28
N ALA A 4 18.39 19.08 11.43
CA ALA A 4 18.21 20.37 12.10
C ALA A 4 17.65 21.46 11.18
N ASN A 5 17.50 21.17 9.88
CA ASN A 5 17.05 22.11 8.88
C ASN A 5 15.56 22.45 9.08
N LYS A 6 15.22 23.69 8.76
CA LYS A 6 13.84 24.16 8.67
C LYS A 6 13.32 24.02 7.23
N PRO A 7 12.00 24.03 7.02
CA PRO A 7 11.44 24.06 5.66
C PRO A 7 12.01 25.23 4.86
N GLY A 8 12.64 24.94 3.73
CA GLY A 8 13.25 25.91 2.84
C GLY A 8 14.78 26.03 2.93
N ASP A 9 15.41 25.56 4.01
CA ASP A 9 16.87 25.71 4.20
C ASP A 9 17.66 24.99 3.09
N VAL A 10 17.32 23.72 2.81
CA VAL A 10 17.97 22.97 1.72
C VAL A 10 17.75 23.65 0.37
N ARG A 11 16.55 24.11 0.11
CA ARG A 11 16.22 24.82 -1.12
C ARG A 11 17.01 26.12 -1.28
N ALA A 12 17.19 26.87 -0.20
CA ALA A 12 17.96 28.12 -0.19
C ALA A 12 19.46 27.90 -0.40
N ALA A 13 19.98 26.72 -0.07
CA ALA A 13 21.37 26.34 -0.27
C ALA A 13 21.68 25.85 -1.71
N LEU A 14 20.64 25.52 -2.49
CA LEU A 14 20.77 25.10 -3.89
C LEU A 14 20.62 26.29 -4.85
N PRO A 15 21.23 26.23 -6.07
CA PRO A 15 21.07 27.26 -7.09
C PRO A 15 19.59 27.52 -7.42
N ALA A 16 19.22 28.79 -7.54
CA ALA A 16 17.85 29.17 -7.88
C ALA A 16 17.48 28.89 -9.35
N THR A 17 18.47 28.79 -10.22
CA THR A 17 18.33 28.51 -11.66
C THR A 17 19.17 27.31 -12.05
N PRO A 18 18.81 26.59 -13.12
CA PRO A 18 19.65 25.50 -13.63
C PRO A 18 21.02 26.03 -14.05
N PRO A 19 22.10 25.23 -13.86
CA PRO A 19 23.43 25.63 -14.32
C PRO A 19 23.47 25.71 -15.85
N GLU A 20 24.10 26.76 -16.39
CA GLU A 20 24.29 26.97 -17.83
C GLU A 20 25.39 26.06 -18.42
N THR A 21 26.28 25.56 -17.57
CA THR A 21 27.40 24.70 -17.95
C THR A 21 27.51 23.49 -17.03
N PRO A 22 28.02 22.34 -17.51
CA PRO A 22 28.26 21.18 -16.67
C PRO A 22 29.26 21.47 -15.55
N GLU A 23 29.01 20.90 -14.38
CA GLU A 23 29.91 20.99 -13.25
C GLU A 23 30.74 19.70 -13.09
N PRO A 24 31.97 19.80 -12.54
CA PRO A 24 32.76 18.61 -12.20
C PRO A 24 32.01 17.72 -11.20
N PHE A 25 32.16 16.40 -11.33
CA PHE A 25 31.53 15.43 -10.44
C PHE A 25 31.85 15.68 -8.96
N ASP A 26 33.08 16.14 -8.65
CA ASP A 26 33.48 16.51 -7.28
C ASP A 26 32.65 17.67 -6.71
N ALA A 27 32.09 18.56 -7.54
CA ALA A 27 31.18 19.60 -7.08
C ALA A 27 29.86 18.98 -6.63
N VAL A 28 29.32 18.07 -7.43
CA VAL A 28 28.09 17.31 -7.10
C VAL A 28 28.27 16.53 -5.78
N MET A 29 29.44 15.89 -5.60
CA MET A 29 29.74 15.16 -4.34
C MET A 29 29.85 16.10 -3.14
N ARG A 30 30.40 17.30 -3.30
CA ARG A 30 30.43 18.30 -2.22
C ARG A 30 29.02 18.75 -1.82
N ASP A 31 28.12 18.95 -2.77
CA ASP A 31 26.74 19.30 -2.49
C ASP A 31 26.00 18.17 -1.77
N LEU A 32 26.25 16.92 -2.15
CA LEU A 32 25.74 15.76 -1.43
C LEU A 32 26.16 15.81 0.05
N ASP A 33 27.45 16.02 0.31
CA ASP A 33 28.01 16.00 1.68
C ASP A 33 27.59 17.20 2.52
N SER A 34 27.56 18.41 1.90
CA SER A 34 27.37 19.66 2.63
C SER A 34 25.94 20.16 2.70
N ILE A 35 25.08 19.76 1.77
CA ILE A 35 23.69 20.22 1.66
C ILE A 35 22.71 19.07 1.85
N ILE A 36 22.85 17.99 1.09
CA ILE A 36 21.85 16.93 1.03
C ILE A 36 21.88 16.05 2.29
N LEU A 37 23.05 15.49 2.64
CA LEU A 37 23.17 14.62 3.81
C LEU A 37 22.76 15.30 5.13
N PRO A 38 23.15 16.56 5.42
CA PRO A 38 22.65 17.27 6.60
C PRO A 38 21.13 17.53 6.57
N GLY A 39 20.55 17.62 5.37
CA GLY A 39 19.11 17.78 5.17
C GLY A 39 18.31 16.49 5.39
N CYS A 40 18.96 15.34 5.42
CA CYS A 40 18.27 14.05 5.54
C CYS A 40 17.89 13.71 6.99
N THR A 41 16.76 13.05 7.15
CA THR A 41 16.43 12.28 8.35
C THR A 41 17.05 10.89 8.21
N HIS A 42 17.88 10.49 9.19
CA HIS A 42 18.62 9.22 9.12
C HIS A 42 17.76 8.05 9.61
N TRP A 43 16.92 7.51 8.74
CA TRP A 43 16.04 6.38 9.02
C TRP A 43 16.76 5.09 9.41
N GLN A 44 18.02 4.92 8.97
CA GLN A 44 18.85 3.77 9.30
C GLN A 44 19.56 3.91 10.69
N SER A 45 19.35 5.03 11.39
CA SER A 45 19.95 5.22 12.72
C SER A 45 19.35 4.25 13.74
N PRO A 46 20.16 3.57 14.57
CA PRO A 46 19.67 2.76 15.68
C PRO A 46 18.80 3.53 16.69
N SER A 47 18.88 4.85 16.68
CA SER A 47 18.10 5.76 17.55
C SER A 47 16.86 6.33 16.85
N PHE A 48 16.49 5.83 15.68
CA PHE A 48 15.27 6.24 14.99
C PHE A 48 14.11 5.31 15.38
N PHE A 49 13.16 5.84 16.13
CA PHE A 49 12.01 5.11 16.66
C PHE A 49 10.67 5.58 16.07
N GLY A 50 10.70 6.31 14.97
CA GLY A 50 9.50 6.77 14.27
C GLY A 50 9.11 5.85 13.12
N TYR A 51 7.82 5.74 12.84
CA TYR A 51 7.27 4.98 11.72
C TYR A 51 7.65 3.47 11.76
N PHE A 52 7.72 2.84 10.59
CA PHE A 52 8.23 1.48 10.37
C PHE A 52 9.40 1.52 9.39
N PRO A 53 10.62 1.84 9.85
CA PRO A 53 11.78 1.91 8.98
C PRO A 53 12.19 0.50 8.53
N SER A 54 12.47 0.35 7.24
CA SER A 54 13.08 -0.85 6.70
C SER A 54 14.59 -0.67 6.57
N ASN A 55 15.34 -1.75 6.75
CA ASN A 55 16.78 -1.75 6.55
C ASN A 55 17.13 -1.84 5.05
N SER A 56 18.19 -1.13 4.65
CA SER A 56 18.79 -1.30 3.33
C SER A 56 19.76 -2.49 3.35
N ALA A 57 19.32 -3.66 2.91
CA ALA A 57 20.22 -4.79 2.72
C ALA A 57 21.18 -4.50 1.56
N LEU A 58 22.48 -4.80 1.74
CA LEU A 58 23.50 -4.58 0.69
C LEU A 58 23.11 -5.27 -0.63
N ALA A 59 22.57 -6.49 -0.56
CA ALA A 59 22.12 -7.21 -1.75
C ALA A 59 21.00 -6.45 -2.50
N ALA A 60 20.07 -5.82 -1.79
CA ALA A 60 19.01 -5.00 -2.41
C ALA A 60 19.58 -3.75 -3.08
N VAL A 61 20.53 -3.07 -2.43
CA VAL A 61 21.23 -1.90 -2.99
C VAL A 61 21.98 -2.28 -4.28
N LEU A 62 22.68 -3.43 -4.29
CA LEU A 62 23.38 -3.92 -5.48
C LEU A 62 22.40 -4.33 -6.59
N GLY A 63 21.26 -4.92 -6.25
CA GLY A 63 20.21 -5.26 -7.21
C GLY A 63 19.63 -4.02 -7.90
N ASP A 64 19.34 -2.98 -7.11
CA ASP A 64 18.86 -1.70 -7.62
C ASP A 64 19.90 -1.00 -8.52
N LEU A 65 21.16 -0.99 -8.09
CA LEU A 65 22.27 -0.47 -8.89
C LEU A 65 22.40 -1.22 -10.21
N ALA A 66 22.29 -2.55 -10.21
CA ALA A 66 22.37 -3.36 -11.40
C ALA A 66 21.21 -3.11 -12.37
N SER A 67 19.98 -3.07 -11.87
CA SER A 67 18.79 -2.82 -12.69
C SER A 67 18.82 -1.42 -13.31
N THR A 68 19.24 -0.42 -12.55
CA THR A 68 19.40 0.97 -13.01
C THR A 68 20.54 1.06 -14.03
N GLY A 69 21.68 0.44 -13.74
CA GLY A 69 22.85 0.44 -14.66
C GLY A 69 22.59 -0.27 -15.98
N LEU A 70 21.74 -1.31 -15.97
CA LEU A 70 21.29 -2.02 -17.18
C LEU A 70 20.11 -1.32 -17.86
N ALA A 71 19.62 -0.22 -17.32
CA ALA A 71 18.47 0.54 -17.83
C ALA A 71 17.23 -0.34 -18.09
N GLN A 72 16.97 -1.31 -17.20
CA GLN A 72 15.85 -2.22 -17.39
C GLN A 72 14.51 -1.53 -17.10
N LEU A 73 13.57 -1.72 -17.99
CA LEU A 73 12.21 -1.18 -17.89
C LEU A 73 11.21 -2.32 -17.68
N GLY A 74 10.73 -2.47 -16.45
CA GLY A 74 9.75 -3.50 -16.04
C GLY A 74 8.31 -3.21 -16.45
N LEU A 75 8.08 -2.63 -17.64
CA LEU A 75 6.76 -2.26 -18.12
C LEU A 75 5.90 -3.49 -18.46
N ASN A 76 6.49 -4.46 -19.12
CA ASN A 76 5.86 -5.74 -19.47
C ASN A 76 6.95 -6.78 -19.81
N TRP A 77 6.53 -8.02 -20.03
CA TRP A 77 7.46 -9.10 -20.35
C TRP A 77 8.34 -8.82 -21.57
N GLN A 78 7.82 -8.17 -22.60
CA GLN A 78 8.58 -7.89 -23.82
C GLN A 78 9.69 -6.85 -23.60
N SER A 79 9.46 -5.85 -22.72
CA SER A 79 10.45 -4.82 -22.41
C SER A 79 11.54 -5.32 -21.45
N SER A 80 11.23 -6.27 -20.58
CA SER A 80 12.19 -6.91 -19.68
C SER A 80 11.70 -8.29 -19.22
N PRO A 81 11.97 -9.35 -20.00
CA PRO A 81 11.58 -10.71 -19.63
C PRO A 81 12.14 -11.11 -18.26
N ALA A 82 13.41 -10.79 -18.01
CA ALA A 82 14.10 -11.15 -16.76
C ALA A 82 13.45 -10.50 -15.53
N LEU A 83 13.11 -9.21 -15.58
CA LEU A 83 12.45 -8.53 -14.45
C LEU A 83 11.06 -9.11 -14.19
N THR A 84 10.28 -9.34 -15.24
CA THR A 84 8.93 -9.89 -15.12
C THR A 84 8.96 -11.28 -14.50
N GLU A 85 9.82 -12.17 -14.98
CA GLU A 85 9.90 -13.54 -14.48
C GLU A 85 10.51 -13.61 -13.06
N LEU A 86 11.47 -12.72 -12.73
CA LEU A 86 11.98 -12.60 -11.37
C LEU A 86 10.91 -12.14 -10.39
N GLU A 87 10.05 -11.21 -10.79
CA GLU A 87 8.91 -10.77 -9.97
C GLU A 87 7.95 -11.93 -9.72
N GLU A 88 7.57 -12.66 -10.78
CA GLU A 88 6.67 -13.81 -10.67
C GLU A 88 7.24 -14.88 -9.72
N VAL A 89 8.51 -15.23 -9.86
CA VAL A 89 9.18 -16.20 -8.99
C VAL A 89 9.27 -15.70 -7.55
N THR A 90 9.68 -14.45 -7.35
CA THR A 90 9.84 -13.88 -6.00
C THR A 90 8.51 -13.77 -5.27
N THR A 91 7.46 -13.33 -5.96
CA THR A 91 6.11 -13.24 -5.37
C THR A 91 5.51 -14.62 -5.11
N ASP A 92 5.82 -15.63 -5.94
CA ASP A 92 5.42 -17.00 -5.65
C ASP A 92 6.16 -17.59 -4.43
N TRP A 93 7.44 -17.29 -4.25
CA TRP A 93 8.14 -17.65 -3.01
C TRP A 93 7.50 -17.00 -1.78
N LEU A 94 7.15 -15.71 -1.85
CA LEU A 94 6.41 -15.05 -0.77
C LEU A 94 5.07 -15.72 -0.50
N ARG A 95 4.31 -16.07 -1.54
CA ARG A 95 3.06 -16.82 -1.42
C ARG A 95 3.27 -18.13 -0.64
N GLN A 96 4.31 -18.89 -0.98
CA GLN A 96 4.65 -20.16 -0.31
C GLN A 96 5.04 -19.93 1.16
N MET A 97 5.88 -18.92 1.46
CA MET A 97 6.27 -18.59 2.83
C MET A 97 5.08 -18.19 3.70
N LEU A 98 4.04 -17.58 3.10
CA LEU A 98 2.82 -17.17 3.78
C LEU A 98 1.72 -18.25 3.79
N ASP A 99 2.02 -19.45 3.27
CA ASP A 99 1.07 -20.56 3.14
C ASP A 99 -0.23 -20.16 2.42
N LEU A 100 -0.13 -19.27 1.43
CA LEU A 100 -1.29 -18.85 0.65
C LEU A 100 -1.61 -19.86 -0.45
N PRO A 101 -2.91 -20.04 -0.79
CA PRO A 101 -3.34 -20.95 -1.86
C PRO A 101 -2.65 -20.68 -3.20
N GLU A 102 -2.47 -21.73 -4.00
CA GLU A 102 -1.80 -21.66 -5.32
C GLU A 102 -2.49 -20.70 -6.31
N ALA A 103 -3.78 -20.43 -6.12
CA ALA A 103 -4.53 -19.48 -6.96
C ALA A 103 -4.11 -18.01 -6.77
N PHE A 104 -3.33 -17.71 -5.72
CA PHE A 104 -2.83 -16.34 -5.50
C PHE A 104 -1.70 -16.02 -6.47
N ARG A 105 -1.76 -14.82 -7.03
CA ARG A 105 -0.67 -14.22 -7.81
C ARG A 105 -0.28 -12.92 -7.14
N GLY A 106 1.03 -12.70 -6.99
CA GLY A 106 1.57 -11.46 -6.45
C GLY A 106 1.99 -10.50 -7.56
N VAL A 107 1.99 -9.23 -7.23
CA VAL A 107 2.58 -8.16 -8.02
C VAL A 107 3.19 -7.12 -7.08
N ILE A 108 4.41 -6.71 -7.35
CA ILE A 108 5.10 -5.71 -6.53
C ILE A 108 4.61 -4.32 -6.93
N GLN A 109 4.17 -3.54 -5.93
CA GLN A 109 3.75 -2.16 -6.11
C GLN A 109 4.83 -1.20 -5.61
N GLY A 110 4.80 0.05 -6.06
CA GLY A 110 5.76 1.08 -5.63
C GLY A 110 5.63 1.41 -4.13
N THR A 111 4.43 1.31 -3.58
CA THR A 111 4.15 1.56 -2.16
C THR A 111 2.98 0.71 -1.66
N ALA A 112 2.88 0.50 -0.34
CA ALA A 112 1.71 -0.12 0.29
C ALA A 112 0.41 0.67 -0.01
N SER A 113 0.50 1.99 -0.15
CA SER A 113 -0.67 2.82 -0.52
C SER A 113 -1.17 2.50 -1.94
N GLU A 114 -0.28 2.23 -2.88
CA GLU A 114 -0.64 1.78 -4.23
C GLU A 114 -1.22 0.36 -4.20
N ALA A 115 -0.61 -0.55 -3.44
CA ALA A 115 -1.12 -1.90 -3.24
C ALA A 115 -2.56 -1.89 -2.70
N THR A 116 -2.84 -1.06 -1.69
CA THR A 116 -4.19 -0.87 -1.14
C THR A 116 -5.16 -0.33 -2.20
N LEU A 117 -4.75 0.66 -2.99
CA LEU A 117 -5.58 1.20 -4.07
C LEU A 117 -5.92 0.13 -5.12
N VAL A 118 -4.91 -0.60 -5.58
CA VAL A 118 -5.10 -1.69 -6.57
C VAL A 118 -6.01 -2.78 -6.01
N ALA A 119 -5.83 -3.18 -4.75
CA ALA A 119 -6.68 -4.18 -4.10
C ALA A 119 -8.15 -3.73 -4.01
N LEU A 120 -8.41 -2.46 -3.65
CA LEU A 120 -9.77 -1.91 -3.60
C LEU A 120 -10.39 -1.76 -5.00
N ILE A 121 -9.60 -1.39 -6.01
CA ILE A 121 -10.07 -1.38 -7.41
C ILE A 121 -10.45 -2.80 -7.85
N CYS A 122 -9.62 -3.79 -7.58
CA CYS A 122 -9.92 -5.20 -7.90
C CYS A 122 -11.19 -5.70 -7.20
N ALA A 123 -11.36 -5.36 -5.91
CA ALA A 123 -12.57 -5.70 -5.15
C ALA A 123 -13.81 -5.05 -5.77
N ARG A 124 -13.72 -3.77 -6.10
CA ARG A 124 -14.79 -3.02 -6.78
C ARG A 124 -15.16 -3.63 -8.12
N GLU A 125 -14.19 -3.90 -8.98
CA GLU A 125 -14.44 -4.51 -10.29
C GLU A 125 -15.11 -5.88 -10.16
N ARG A 126 -14.64 -6.70 -9.22
CA ARG A 126 -15.27 -7.99 -8.93
C ARG A 126 -16.71 -7.82 -8.43
N ALA A 127 -16.95 -6.91 -7.48
CA ALA A 127 -18.28 -6.68 -6.91
C ALA A 127 -19.29 -6.14 -7.94
N THR A 128 -18.82 -5.37 -8.93
CA THR A 128 -19.65 -4.78 -10.00
C THR A 128 -19.68 -5.60 -11.29
N GLY A 129 -19.06 -6.76 -11.32
CA GLY A 129 -18.93 -7.57 -12.54
C GLY A 129 -18.16 -6.82 -13.64
N TYR A 130 -17.06 -6.13 -13.27
CA TYR A 130 -16.19 -5.35 -14.17
C TYR A 130 -16.93 -4.16 -14.84
N ALA A 131 -17.57 -3.34 -14.01
CA ALA A 131 -18.36 -2.20 -14.48
C ALA A 131 -17.52 -1.09 -15.13
N ALA A 132 -16.22 -0.97 -14.83
CA ALA A 132 -15.36 0.08 -15.39
C ALA A 132 -15.38 0.07 -16.93
N ALA A 133 -15.42 -1.10 -17.54
CA ALA A 133 -15.49 -1.26 -19.01
C ALA A 133 -16.85 -0.92 -19.61
N ARG A 134 -17.90 -0.73 -18.83
CA ARG A 134 -19.28 -0.53 -19.32
C ARG A 134 -19.88 0.84 -18.99
N GLY A 135 -19.75 1.32 -17.82
CA GLY A 135 -20.36 2.60 -17.40
C GLY A 135 -19.77 3.08 -16.08
N GLY A 136 -18.77 2.35 -15.57
CA GLY A 136 -18.12 2.65 -14.31
C GLY A 136 -19.09 2.54 -13.13
N LEU A 137 -18.77 3.22 -12.03
CA LEU A 137 -19.62 3.21 -10.83
C LEU A 137 -20.98 3.90 -11.04
N GLN A 138 -21.13 4.71 -12.07
CA GLN A 138 -22.41 5.36 -12.40
C GLN A 138 -23.46 4.35 -12.86
N SER A 139 -23.06 3.16 -13.24
CA SER A 139 -23.95 2.04 -13.61
C SER A 139 -24.17 1.04 -12.48
N ALA A 140 -23.66 1.29 -11.26
CA ALA A 140 -23.85 0.40 -10.13
C ALA A 140 -25.26 0.59 -9.54
N ASP A 141 -26.01 -0.50 -9.42
CA ASP A 141 -27.38 -0.49 -8.90
C ASP A 141 -27.42 -0.29 -7.37
N LYS A 142 -26.33 -0.56 -6.68
CA LYS A 142 -26.25 -0.55 -5.22
C LYS A 142 -24.98 0.18 -4.74
N PRO A 143 -25.06 0.91 -3.61
CA PRO A 143 -23.86 1.46 -2.97
C PRO A 143 -22.93 0.33 -2.52
N LEU A 144 -21.65 0.41 -2.90
CA LEU A 144 -20.62 -0.51 -2.47
C LEU A 144 -20.05 -0.07 -1.12
N VAL A 145 -19.80 -1.00 -0.18
CA VAL A 145 -19.32 -0.71 1.17
C VAL A 145 -18.01 -1.42 1.44
N VAL A 146 -17.05 -0.68 2.02
CA VAL A 146 -15.76 -1.18 2.51
C VAL A 146 -15.75 -1.10 4.03
N TYR A 147 -15.39 -2.21 4.70
CA TYR A 147 -15.34 -2.32 6.16
C TYR A 147 -13.90 -2.20 6.63
N VAL A 148 -13.66 -1.30 7.60
CA VAL A 148 -12.33 -0.97 8.14
C VAL A 148 -12.43 -0.72 9.64
N THR A 149 -11.31 -0.72 10.36
CA THR A 149 -11.26 -0.22 11.73
C THR A 149 -10.77 1.22 11.78
N ALA A 150 -11.01 1.92 12.87
CA ALA A 150 -10.47 3.26 13.12
C ALA A 150 -8.92 3.27 13.20
N HIS A 151 -8.30 2.10 13.39
CA HIS A 151 -6.86 1.92 13.50
C HIS A 151 -6.19 1.53 12.17
N SER A 152 -6.98 1.31 11.11
CA SER A 152 -6.45 1.08 9.77
C SER A 152 -5.65 2.29 9.30
N HIS A 153 -4.58 2.03 8.54
CA HIS A 153 -3.73 3.11 8.03
C HIS A 153 -4.51 4.07 7.11
N SER A 154 -4.18 5.34 7.14
CA SER A 154 -4.86 6.38 6.33
C SER A 154 -4.79 6.18 4.81
N SER A 155 -3.93 5.26 4.33
CA SER A 155 -3.91 4.86 2.92
C SER A 155 -5.22 4.22 2.49
N VAL A 156 -5.92 3.51 3.39
CA VAL A 156 -7.20 2.86 3.09
C VAL A 156 -8.27 3.90 2.76
N ASP A 157 -8.39 4.95 3.58
CA ASP A 157 -9.34 6.05 3.33
C ASP A 157 -9.06 6.74 1.99
N LYS A 158 -7.77 7.07 1.76
CA LYS A 158 -7.34 7.72 0.51
C LYS A 158 -7.58 6.84 -0.71
N ALA A 159 -7.21 5.55 -0.61
CA ALA A 159 -7.41 4.59 -1.68
C ALA A 159 -8.89 4.36 -1.98
N ALA A 160 -9.75 4.28 -0.95
CA ALA A 160 -11.19 4.15 -1.14
C ALA A 160 -11.78 5.35 -1.89
N LEU A 161 -11.40 6.58 -1.50
CA LEU A 161 -11.85 7.78 -2.21
C LEU A 161 -11.37 7.81 -3.67
N LEU A 162 -10.11 7.46 -3.92
CA LEU A 162 -9.55 7.38 -5.27
C LEU A 162 -10.19 6.28 -6.10
N ALA A 163 -10.52 5.16 -5.49
CA ALA A 163 -11.24 4.07 -6.13
C ALA A 163 -12.72 4.38 -6.40
N GLY A 164 -13.21 5.55 -5.98
CA GLY A 164 -14.57 6.03 -6.23
C GLY A 164 -15.59 5.65 -5.15
N PHE A 165 -15.16 5.10 -4.02
CA PHE A 165 -16.03 4.96 -2.85
C PHE A 165 -16.19 6.33 -2.17
N GLY A 166 -17.39 6.66 -1.71
CA GLY A 166 -17.61 7.83 -0.85
C GLY A 166 -17.19 7.57 0.60
N ARG A 167 -17.01 8.62 1.39
CA ARG A 167 -16.73 8.47 2.84
C ARG A 167 -17.82 7.71 3.58
N GLU A 168 -19.07 7.87 3.18
CA GLU A 168 -20.20 7.18 3.77
C GLU A 168 -20.20 5.68 3.49
N GLN A 169 -19.43 5.22 2.50
CA GLN A 169 -19.26 3.82 2.15
C GLN A 169 -18.08 3.17 2.87
N LEU A 170 -17.28 3.93 3.62
CA LEU A 170 -16.30 3.41 4.56
C LEU A 170 -16.98 3.14 5.90
N ARG A 171 -17.20 1.88 6.22
CA ARG A 171 -17.87 1.45 7.44
C ARG A 171 -16.85 1.17 8.52
N LEU A 172 -16.83 2.00 9.56
CA LEU A 172 -16.01 1.76 10.73
C LEU A 172 -16.61 0.61 11.56
N VAL A 173 -15.84 -0.45 11.69
CA VAL A 173 -16.14 -1.61 12.54
C VAL A 173 -15.52 -1.37 13.90
N ALA A 174 -16.25 -1.70 14.97
CA ALA A 174 -15.73 -1.62 16.34
C ALA A 174 -14.54 -2.57 16.54
N THR A 175 -13.70 -2.22 17.49
CA THR A 175 -12.54 -3.04 17.90
C THR A 175 -12.71 -3.50 19.34
N ASP A 176 -12.02 -4.58 19.69
CA ASP A 176 -11.88 -5.04 21.07
C ASP A 176 -10.91 -4.17 21.89
N ASP A 177 -10.66 -4.57 23.15
CA ASP A 177 -9.73 -3.89 24.05
C ASP A 177 -8.25 -3.97 23.59
N ALA A 178 -7.92 -4.89 22.68
CA ALA A 178 -6.62 -5.00 22.04
C ALA A 178 -6.52 -4.22 20.72
N PHE A 179 -7.54 -3.42 20.38
CA PHE A 179 -7.67 -2.66 19.15
C PHE A 179 -7.80 -3.51 17.88
N ALA A 180 -8.06 -4.81 18.01
CA ALA A 180 -8.32 -5.69 16.88
C ALA A 180 -9.79 -5.61 16.45
N MET A 181 -10.06 -5.82 15.15
CA MET A 181 -11.42 -5.81 14.61
C MET A 181 -12.30 -6.83 15.33
N ASP A 182 -13.44 -6.39 15.84
CA ASP A 182 -14.45 -7.28 16.46
C ASP A 182 -15.23 -8.01 15.34
N PRO A 183 -15.13 -9.35 15.25
CA PRO A 183 -15.85 -10.13 14.26
C PRO A 183 -17.38 -10.04 14.36
N ASP A 184 -17.93 -9.97 15.58
CA ASP A 184 -19.36 -9.87 15.78
C ASP A 184 -19.89 -8.51 15.32
N ALA A 185 -19.13 -7.45 15.59
CA ALA A 185 -19.42 -6.11 15.08
C ALA A 185 -19.33 -6.03 13.55
N LEU A 186 -18.35 -6.70 12.95
CA LEU A 186 -18.24 -6.82 11.50
C LEU A 186 -19.47 -7.51 10.90
N GLU A 187 -19.85 -8.66 11.44
CA GLU A 187 -21.01 -9.39 10.95
C GLU A 187 -22.31 -8.58 11.10
N ALA A 188 -22.48 -7.90 12.22
CA ALA A 188 -23.63 -7.02 12.43
C ALA A 188 -23.67 -5.85 11.43
N ALA A 189 -22.52 -5.22 11.16
CA ALA A 189 -22.41 -4.15 10.18
C ALA A 189 -22.77 -4.62 8.76
N ILE A 190 -22.25 -5.78 8.33
CA ILE A 190 -22.55 -6.36 7.04
C ILE A 190 -24.06 -6.66 6.91
N ARG A 191 -24.67 -7.28 7.92
CA ARG A 191 -26.12 -7.56 7.90
C ARG A 191 -26.94 -6.27 7.80
N ALA A 192 -26.56 -5.23 8.52
CA ALA A 192 -27.25 -3.94 8.49
C ALA A 192 -27.15 -3.27 7.12
N ASP A 193 -25.99 -3.34 6.46
CA ASP A 193 -25.79 -2.77 5.13
C ASP A 193 -26.57 -3.55 4.06
N LEU A 194 -26.59 -4.88 4.12
CA LEU A 194 -27.42 -5.72 3.25
C LEU A 194 -28.91 -5.41 3.41
N ALA A 195 -29.39 -5.23 4.65
CA ALA A 195 -30.79 -4.88 4.91
C ALA A 195 -31.17 -3.49 4.35
N ARG A 196 -30.20 -2.57 4.20
CA ARG A 196 -30.40 -1.27 3.56
C ARG A 196 -30.23 -1.29 2.03
N GLY A 197 -30.00 -2.45 1.46
CA GLY A 197 -29.79 -2.62 0.02
C GLY A 197 -28.41 -2.24 -0.47
N ALA A 198 -27.46 -2.01 0.43
CA ALA A 198 -26.06 -1.82 0.05
C ALA A 198 -25.38 -3.15 -0.26
N GLN A 199 -24.28 -3.10 -0.98
CA GLN A 199 -23.50 -4.28 -1.37
C GLN A 199 -22.14 -4.26 -0.66
N PRO A 200 -21.85 -5.22 0.24
CA PRO A 200 -20.51 -5.42 0.78
C PRO A 200 -19.48 -5.64 -0.35
N CYS A 201 -18.40 -4.88 -0.33
CA CYS A 201 -17.40 -4.92 -1.39
C CYS A 201 -16.06 -5.44 -0.90
N ALA A 202 -15.60 -4.97 0.26
CA ALA A 202 -14.32 -5.37 0.81
C ALA A 202 -14.31 -5.26 2.34
N VAL A 203 -13.51 -6.12 2.99
CA VAL A 203 -13.11 -5.97 4.39
C VAL A 203 -11.60 -5.80 4.40
N VAL A 204 -11.11 -4.76 5.07
CA VAL A 204 -9.68 -4.54 5.28
C VAL A 204 -9.32 -5.00 6.67
N ALA A 205 -8.64 -6.14 6.76
CA ALA A 205 -8.06 -6.66 7.98
C ALA A 205 -6.56 -6.37 7.99
N THR A 206 -6.03 -5.86 9.09
CA THR A 206 -4.64 -5.44 9.23
C THR A 206 -3.90 -6.35 10.20
N ILE A 207 -2.71 -6.81 9.82
CA ILE A 207 -1.81 -7.58 10.66
C ILE A 207 -0.68 -6.64 11.11
N GLY A 208 -0.82 -6.06 12.31
CA GLY A 208 0.09 -5.06 12.84
C GLY A 208 -0.27 -3.64 12.39
N THR A 209 -1.33 -3.06 12.97
CA THR A 209 -1.73 -1.67 12.68
C THR A 209 -0.61 -0.68 13.01
N THR A 210 -0.45 0.36 12.20
CA THR A 210 0.64 1.34 12.32
C THR A 210 0.69 2.04 13.69
N GLY A 211 -0.46 2.30 14.30
CA GLY A 211 -0.54 3.03 15.58
C GLY A 211 -0.48 2.16 16.82
N THR A 212 -1.07 0.96 16.78
CA THR A 212 -1.28 0.11 17.95
C THR A 212 -0.65 -1.27 17.84
N THR A 213 -0.13 -1.63 16.66
CA THR A 213 0.37 -2.99 16.33
C THR A 213 -0.67 -4.10 16.52
N ALA A 214 -1.96 -3.74 16.57
CA ALA A 214 -3.06 -4.70 16.69
C ALA A 214 -3.11 -5.66 15.49
N ILE A 215 -3.50 -6.89 15.75
CA ILE A 215 -3.63 -7.93 14.73
C ILE A 215 -5.10 -8.32 14.65
N ASP A 216 -5.72 -8.03 13.52
CA ASP A 216 -7.10 -8.40 13.27
C ASP A 216 -7.24 -9.94 13.13
N PRO A 217 -8.35 -10.54 13.60
CA PRO A 217 -8.56 -11.99 13.57
C PRO A 217 -8.89 -12.46 12.14
N VAL A 218 -7.87 -12.59 11.29
CA VAL A 218 -7.99 -12.83 9.84
C VAL A 218 -8.83 -14.07 9.51
N ASP A 219 -8.73 -15.13 10.29
CA ASP A 219 -9.52 -16.35 10.07
C ASP A 219 -11.03 -16.11 10.27
N ALA A 220 -11.39 -15.41 11.35
CA ALA A 220 -12.79 -15.07 11.63
C ALA A 220 -13.33 -14.08 10.59
N VAL A 221 -12.58 -13.03 10.27
CA VAL A 221 -12.92 -12.06 9.21
C VAL A 221 -13.06 -12.75 7.86
N GLY A 222 -12.12 -13.65 7.54
CA GLY A 222 -12.13 -14.41 6.30
C GLY A 222 -13.33 -15.36 6.19
N ARG A 223 -13.74 -15.98 7.29
CA ARG A 223 -14.95 -16.83 7.34
C ARG A 223 -16.20 -15.99 7.08
N ILE A 224 -16.38 -14.89 7.82
CA ILE A 224 -17.52 -13.97 7.65
C ILE A 224 -17.61 -13.47 6.20
N GLY A 225 -16.46 -13.07 5.62
CA GLY A 225 -16.41 -12.63 4.23
C GLY A 225 -16.88 -13.70 3.25
N ARG A 226 -16.45 -14.95 3.43
CA ARG A 226 -16.88 -16.07 2.56
C ARG A 226 -18.36 -16.39 2.72
N GLU A 227 -18.85 -16.48 3.95
CA GLU A 227 -20.27 -16.79 4.23
C GLU A 227 -21.23 -15.73 3.73
N ARG A 228 -20.77 -14.49 3.62
CA ARG A 228 -21.57 -13.34 3.15
C ARG A 228 -21.25 -12.93 1.72
N GLU A 229 -20.46 -13.73 0.99
CA GLU A 229 -20.03 -13.46 -0.40
C GLU A 229 -19.34 -12.10 -0.56
N VAL A 230 -18.72 -11.58 0.51
CA VAL A 230 -17.92 -10.35 0.46
C VAL A 230 -16.59 -10.68 -0.20
N PRO A 231 -16.22 -10.01 -1.29
CA PRO A 231 -14.87 -10.13 -1.83
C PRO A 231 -13.85 -9.71 -0.75
N LEU A 232 -12.96 -10.61 -0.40
CA LEU A 232 -11.83 -10.28 0.47
C LEU A 232 -10.66 -9.90 -0.42
N PRO A 233 -10.30 -8.61 -0.55
CA PRO A 233 -9.01 -8.26 -1.08
C PRO A 233 -7.97 -8.70 -0.04
N LYS A 234 -7.14 -9.64 -0.40
CA LYS A 234 -5.99 -10.03 0.41
C LYS A 234 -4.82 -9.16 -0.03
N ALA A 235 -4.74 -7.94 0.49
CA ALA A 235 -3.49 -7.21 0.51
C ALA A 235 -2.74 -7.68 1.76
N VAL A 236 -1.56 -8.22 1.58
CA VAL A 236 -0.57 -8.43 2.65
C VAL A 236 0.28 -7.16 2.61
N GLU A 237 0.10 -6.29 3.61
CA GLU A 237 0.99 -5.16 3.86
C GLU A 237 2.25 -5.63 4.60
#